data_c5f64402b98b0d1d9713f39107103986
#
_entry.id   c5f64402b98b0d1d9713f39107103986
#
_cell.length_a   1.000
_cell.length_b   1.000
_cell.length_c   1.000
_cell.angle_alpha   90.00
_cell.angle_beta   90.00
_cell.angle_gamma   90.00
#
_symmetry.space_group_name_H-M   'P 1'
#
loop_
_entity.id
_entity.type
_entity.pdbx_description
1 polymer ?
#
loop_
_entity_poly.entity_id
_entity_poly.type
_entity_poly.pdbx_seq_one_letter_code
_entity_poly.pdbx_strand_id
1 'polypeptide(L)'
;MRTIPLLPCASIDEIAEFADHLGFRVTYRQVRPNPYIALNRDGLELHYFGIPGFLPEDSYGSCVVITDDIEALFDAFAAGLRAAYGKLPVSGFPRITRPRRRKDNDNRTGFSLVDPSGNWIRVTAERSPVESPSDAPVSRLRAAVDNAVVIADSHGDAAQAAKILAGALARDITGRPEERWEAEEYLAELRERLAD
;
A
#
# COMPACT_ATOMS: atom_id res chain seq x y z
N MET A 1 22.87 2.92 15.45
CA MET A 1 23.07 2.07 14.25
C MET A 1 21.83 2.20 13.42
N ARG A 2 21.92 2.33 12.09
CA ARG A 2 20.78 2.46 11.19
C ARG A 2 20.98 1.51 10.01
N THR A 3 19.94 0.83 9.59
CA THR A 3 19.93 -0.02 8.39
C THR A 3 19.10 0.66 7.32
N ILE A 4 19.56 0.66 6.08
CA ILE A 4 18.87 1.23 4.94
C ILE A 4 18.64 0.10 3.94
N PRO A 5 17.41 -0.13 3.48
CA PRO A 5 17.16 -1.13 2.44
C PRO A 5 17.79 -0.68 1.12
N LEU A 6 18.39 -1.61 0.41
CA LEU A 6 18.93 -1.42 -0.92
C LEU A 6 18.23 -2.38 -1.88
N LEU A 7 17.37 -1.84 -2.73
CA LEU A 7 16.47 -2.58 -3.59
C LEU A 7 16.93 -2.56 -5.06
N PRO A 8 16.72 -3.64 -5.82
CA PRO A 8 17.03 -3.65 -7.25
C PRO A 8 16.00 -2.86 -8.05
N CYS A 9 16.42 -2.27 -9.18
CA CYS A 9 15.50 -1.66 -10.13
C CYS A 9 16.02 -1.77 -11.57
N ALA A 10 15.12 -1.71 -12.55
CA ALA A 10 15.47 -1.60 -13.95
C ALA A 10 16.01 -0.22 -14.30
N SER A 11 15.36 0.83 -13.78
CA SER A 11 15.66 2.24 -14.04
C SER A 11 15.59 3.06 -12.77
N ILE A 12 16.70 3.73 -12.42
CA ILE A 12 16.70 4.68 -11.30
C ILE A 12 15.90 5.96 -11.62
N ASP A 13 15.66 6.26 -12.89
CA ASP A 13 14.86 7.41 -13.29
C ASP A 13 13.38 7.14 -13.10
N GLU A 14 12.91 5.96 -13.45
CA GLU A 14 11.54 5.51 -13.19
C GLU A 14 11.25 5.45 -11.68
N ILE A 15 12.21 4.96 -10.89
CA ILE A 15 12.11 4.97 -9.43
C ILE A 15 12.06 6.40 -8.88
N ALA A 16 12.85 7.33 -9.44
CA ALA A 16 12.84 8.73 -9.02
C ALA A 16 11.47 9.39 -9.25
N GLU A 17 10.89 9.18 -10.44
CA GLU A 17 9.56 9.69 -10.80
C GLU A 17 8.46 9.10 -9.89
N PHE A 18 8.45 7.78 -9.72
CA PHE A 18 7.52 7.12 -8.82
C PHE A 18 7.65 7.63 -7.37
N ALA A 19 8.87 7.78 -6.88
CA ALA A 19 9.14 8.24 -5.52
C ALA A 19 8.71 9.70 -5.29
N ASP A 20 8.83 10.55 -6.31
CA ASP A 20 8.34 11.93 -6.26
C ASP A 20 6.82 11.99 -6.03
N HIS A 21 6.05 11.13 -6.70
CA HIS A 21 4.61 11.00 -6.46
C HIS A 21 4.26 10.60 -5.03
N LEU A 22 5.16 9.91 -4.35
CA LEU A 22 5.02 9.54 -2.94
C LEU A 22 5.60 10.57 -1.96
N GLY A 23 6.11 11.69 -2.46
CA GLY A 23 6.70 12.76 -1.67
C GLY A 23 8.12 12.49 -1.18
N PHE A 24 8.84 11.53 -1.77
CA PHE A 24 10.26 11.35 -1.51
C PHE A 24 11.08 12.38 -2.27
N ARG A 25 12.22 12.73 -1.71
CA ARG A 25 13.25 13.56 -2.36
C ARG A 25 14.48 12.72 -2.65
N VAL A 26 15.08 12.94 -3.81
CA VAL A 26 16.37 12.36 -4.17
C VAL A 26 17.47 13.06 -3.35
N THR A 27 18.18 12.30 -2.53
CA THR A 27 19.30 12.79 -1.71
C THR A 27 20.65 12.48 -2.33
N TYR A 28 20.71 11.43 -3.16
CA TYR A 28 21.91 11.08 -3.92
C TYR A 28 21.51 10.36 -5.21
N ARG A 29 22.22 10.64 -6.32
CA ARG A 29 22.04 9.97 -7.61
C ARG A 29 23.36 9.77 -8.31
N GLN A 30 23.60 8.54 -8.77
CA GLN A 30 24.75 8.15 -9.56
C GLN A 30 24.29 7.38 -10.79
N VAL A 31 24.79 7.73 -11.97
CA VAL A 31 24.47 7.03 -13.22
C VAL A 31 25.56 6.04 -13.58
N ARG A 32 26.81 6.39 -13.34
CA ARG A 32 27.99 5.58 -13.69
C ARG A 32 28.98 5.54 -12.52
N PRO A 33 29.74 4.45 -12.34
CA PRO A 33 29.74 3.23 -13.15
C PRO A 33 28.51 2.36 -12.92
N ASN A 34 27.91 2.36 -11.72
CA ASN A 34 26.73 1.57 -11.37
C ASN A 34 25.58 2.53 -11.06
N PRO A 35 24.43 2.42 -11.75
CA PRO A 35 23.27 3.24 -11.44
C PRO A 35 22.82 3.05 -9.99
N TYR A 36 22.60 4.16 -9.30
CA TYR A 36 22.23 4.15 -7.87
C TYR A 36 21.47 5.42 -7.52
N ILE A 37 20.46 5.29 -6.68
CA ILE A 37 19.68 6.42 -6.17
C ILE A 37 19.35 6.23 -4.68
N ALA A 38 19.48 7.31 -3.90
CA ALA A 38 19.05 7.37 -2.52
C ALA A 38 17.87 8.35 -2.39
N LEU A 39 16.83 7.90 -1.73
CA LEU A 39 15.58 8.61 -1.54
C LEU A 39 15.32 8.80 -0.04
N ASN A 40 14.75 9.95 0.31
CA ASN A 40 14.36 10.25 1.69
C ASN A 40 13.00 10.94 1.72
N ARG A 41 12.15 10.51 2.64
CA ARG A 41 10.92 11.19 3.05
C ARG A 41 10.79 11.11 4.56
N ASP A 42 10.86 12.25 5.26
CA ASP A 42 10.60 12.36 6.70
C ASP A 42 11.39 11.35 7.57
N GLY A 43 12.63 11.03 7.14
CA GLY A 43 13.50 10.05 7.79
C GLY A 43 13.36 8.61 7.30
N LEU A 44 12.36 8.30 6.50
CA LEU A 44 12.29 7.04 5.75
C LEU A 44 13.25 7.10 4.56
N GLU A 45 14.23 6.22 4.56
CA GLU A 45 15.22 6.11 3.49
C GLU A 45 15.03 4.82 2.71
N LEU A 46 15.01 4.96 1.38
CA LEU A 46 15.00 3.84 0.43
C LEU A 46 16.09 4.08 -0.60
N HIS A 47 16.97 3.09 -0.77
CA HIS A 47 18.02 3.15 -1.76
C HIS A 47 17.78 2.10 -2.83
N TYR A 48 18.17 2.42 -4.07
CA TYR A 48 18.02 1.53 -5.21
C TYR A 48 19.31 1.44 -6.02
N PHE A 49 19.54 0.28 -6.62
CA PHE A 49 20.62 0.06 -7.58
C PHE A 49 20.07 -0.51 -8.88
N GLY A 50 20.57 0.01 -9.99
CA GLY A 50 20.11 -0.38 -11.33
C GLY A 50 20.74 -1.70 -11.80
N ILE A 51 19.89 -2.60 -12.29
CA ILE A 51 20.29 -3.84 -12.94
C ILE A 51 19.75 -3.80 -14.37
N PRO A 52 20.61 -3.73 -15.41
CA PRO A 52 20.14 -3.75 -16.79
C PRO A 52 19.30 -4.98 -17.11
N GLY A 53 18.12 -4.78 -17.70
CA GLY A 53 17.22 -5.88 -18.06
C GLY A 53 16.47 -6.53 -16.89
N PHE A 54 16.49 -5.92 -15.71
CA PHE A 54 15.70 -6.40 -14.57
C PHE A 54 14.20 -6.31 -14.87
N LEU A 55 13.47 -7.40 -14.60
CA LEU A 55 12.03 -7.45 -14.78
C LEU A 55 11.31 -7.38 -13.42
N PRO A 56 10.21 -6.61 -13.30
CA PRO A 56 9.47 -6.48 -12.05
C PRO A 56 8.96 -7.82 -11.50
N GLU A 57 8.60 -8.76 -12.39
CA GLU A 57 8.12 -10.09 -12.05
C GLU A 57 9.19 -10.95 -11.36
N ASP A 58 10.46 -10.67 -11.60
CA ASP A 58 11.60 -11.39 -11.03
C ASP A 58 12.08 -10.78 -9.71
N SER A 59 11.41 -9.72 -9.22
CA SER A 59 11.83 -9.09 -7.98
C SER A 59 11.47 -9.91 -6.74
N TYR A 60 12.46 -10.18 -5.93
CA TYR A 60 12.33 -10.65 -4.55
C TYR A 60 12.71 -9.58 -3.53
N GLY A 61 12.92 -8.34 -3.99
CA GLY A 61 13.24 -7.20 -3.14
C GLY A 61 12.09 -6.90 -2.17
N SER A 62 12.41 -6.82 -0.88
CA SER A 62 11.39 -6.51 0.13
C SER A 62 12.00 -5.80 1.32
N CYS A 63 11.25 -4.85 1.88
CA CYS A 63 11.57 -4.24 3.18
C CYS A 63 10.30 -4.05 4.01
N VAL A 64 10.49 -3.86 5.31
CA VAL A 64 9.42 -3.52 6.25
C VAL A 64 9.67 -2.12 6.78
N VAL A 65 8.65 -1.28 6.68
CA VAL A 65 8.60 0.06 7.27
C VAL A 65 7.66 0.01 8.46
N ILE A 66 8.12 0.50 9.60
CA ILE A 66 7.32 0.62 10.82
C ILE A 66 6.99 2.10 11.01
N THR A 67 5.73 2.43 11.24
CA THR A 67 5.25 3.81 11.42
C THR A 67 4.23 3.88 12.55
N ASP A 68 4.18 5.01 13.22
CA ASP A 68 3.18 5.30 14.24
C ASP A 68 1.83 5.66 13.64
N ASP A 69 1.82 6.27 12.44
CA ASP A 69 0.63 6.72 11.75
C ASP A 69 0.53 6.08 10.36
N ILE A 70 -0.11 4.92 10.33
CA ILE A 70 -0.25 4.15 9.10
C ILE A 70 -1.31 4.73 8.15
N GLU A 71 -2.35 5.34 8.71
CA GLU A 71 -3.45 5.91 7.93
C GLU A 71 -2.99 7.16 7.20
N ALA A 72 -2.36 8.11 7.92
CA ALA A 72 -1.80 9.30 7.29
C ALA A 72 -0.76 8.98 6.21
N LEU A 73 0.09 7.97 6.44
CA LEU A 73 1.08 7.56 5.43
C LEU A 73 0.42 6.94 4.21
N PHE A 74 -0.60 6.09 4.41
CA PHE A 74 -1.36 5.52 3.30
C PHE A 74 -2.10 6.59 2.51
N ASP A 75 -2.78 7.52 3.18
CA ASP A 75 -3.55 8.58 2.53
C ASP A 75 -2.66 9.48 1.69
N ALA A 76 -1.48 9.84 2.21
CA ALA A 76 -0.51 10.63 1.47
C ALA A 76 0.01 9.89 0.22
N PHE A 77 0.33 8.60 0.33
CA PHE A 77 0.75 7.79 -0.81
C PHE A 77 -0.38 7.61 -1.82
N ALA A 78 -1.59 7.30 -1.35
CA ALA A 78 -2.76 7.13 -2.20
C ALA A 78 -3.12 8.41 -2.96
N ALA A 79 -3.03 9.57 -2.30
CA ALA A 79 -3.26 10.86 -2.95
C ALA A 79 -2.25 11.13 -4.07
N GLY A 80 -0.96 10.92 -3.83
CA GLY A 80 0.09 11.08 -4.83
C GLY A 80 -0.07 10.13 -6.01
N LEU A 81 -0.37 8.85 -5.74
CA LEU A 81 -0.60 7.86 -6.79
C LEU A 81 -1.86 8.17 -7.62
N ARG A 82 -2.96 8.62 -6.99
CA ARG A 82 -4.16 9.06 -7.73
C ARG A 82 -3.86 10.27 -8.63
N ALA A 83 -3.09 11.23 -8.13
CA ALA A 83 -2.71 12.40 -8.91
C ALA A 83 -1.86 12.03 -10.13
N ALA A 84 -0.96 11.07 -9.99
CA ALA A 84 -0.06 10.62 -11.05
C ALA A 84 -0.75 9.70 -12.08
N TYR A 85 -1.56 8.75 -11.61
CA TYR A 85 -2.14 7.69 -12.45
C TYR A 85 -3.63 7.87 -12.75
N GLY A 86 -4.27 8.94 -12.26
CA GLY A 86 -5.71 9.19 -12.41
C GLY A 86 -6.59 8.34 -11.50
N LYS A 87 -6.10 7.17 -11.07
CA LYS A 87 -6.75 6.24 -10.14
C LYS A 87 -5.71 5.58 -9.22
N LEU A 88 -6.18 4.94 -8.14
CA LEU A 88 -5.30 4.19 -7.26
C LEU A 88 -4.85 2.89 -7.96
N PRO A 89 -3.54 2.69 -8.22
CA PRO A 89 -3.06 1.46 -8.84
C PRO A 89 -3.10 0.31 -7.82
N VAL A 90 -3.86 -0.73 -8.10
CA VAL A 90 -4.05 -1.88 -7.19
C VAL A 90 -3.63 -3.20 -7.80
N SER A 91 -3.30 -3.21 -9.09
CA SER A 91 -2.78 -4.36 -9.84
C SER A 91 -1.60 -3.93 -10.72
N GLY A 92 -0.79 -4.89 -11.15
CA GLY A 92 0.41 -4.60 -11.94
C GLY A 92 1.53 -3.96 -11.11
N PHE A 93 2.34 -3.16 -11.78
CA PHE A 93 3.48 -2.41 -11.22
C PHE A 93 3.42 -0.96 -11.69
N PRO A 94 3.43 0.06 -10.80
CA PRO A 94 3.33 -0.08 -9.35
C PRO A 94 1.91 -0.41 -8.87
N ARG A 95 1.77 -0.81 -7.58
CA ARG A 95 0.46 -0.98 -6.93
C ARG A 95 0.54 -0.74 -5.43
N ILE A 96 -0.60 -0.43 -4.81
CA ILE A 96 -0.74 -0.27 -3.37
C ILE A 96 -1.97 -1.03 -2.89
N THR A 97 -1.88 -1.70 -1.72
CA THR A 97 -3.02 -2.33 -1.07
C THR A 97 -3.58 -1.43 0.02
N ARG A 98 -4.87 -1.52 0.30
CA ARG A 98 -5.47 -0.76 1.41
C ARG A 98 -4.97 -1.26 2.77
N PRO A 99 -4.90 -0.39 3.79
CA PRO A 99 -4.60 -0.78 5.15
C PRO A 99 -5.60 -1.82 5.67
N ARG A 100 -5.09 -2.88 6.28
CA ARG A 100 -5.91 -3.93 6.90
C ARG A 100 -5.20 -4.56 8.08
N ARG A 101 -5.96 -5.11 9.02
CA ARG A 101 -5.39 -5.93 10.10
C ARG A 101 -4.88 -7.26 9.54
N ARG A 102 -3.67 -7.63 9.91
CA ARG A 102 -3.02 -8.88 9.47
C ARG A 102 -2.87 -9.82 10.65
N LYS A 103 -3.56 -10.96 10.61
CA LYS A 103 -3.50 -12.00 11.65
C LYS A 103 -2.11 -12.60 11.81
N ASP A 104 -1.37 -12.68 10.73
CA ASP A 104 0.00 -13.19 10.64
C ASP A 104 1.06 -12.20 11.15
N ASN A 105 0.67 -10.98 11.51
CA ASN A 105 1.54 -9.93 12.02
C ASN A 105 1.01 -9.34 13.34
N ASP A 106 0.76 -10.19 14.33
CA ASP A 106 0.27 -9.79 15.66
C ASP A 106 -0.98 -8.89 15.61
N ASN A 107 -1.87 -9.08 14.65
CA ASN A 107 -3.06 -8.25 14.42
C ASN A 107 -2.77 -6.77 14.11
N ARG A 108 -1.56 -6.40 13.72
CA ARG A 108 -1.22 -5.02 13.34
C ARG A 108 -1.87 -4.63 12.03
N THR A 109 -2.29 -3.38 11.96
CA THR A 109 -2.71 -2.79 10.70
C THR A 109 -1.50 -2.60 9.79
N GLY A 110 -1.66 -2.85 8.51
CA GLY A 110 -0.59 -2.70 7.53
C GLY A 110 -1.10 -2.65 6.10
N PHE A 111 -0.32 -2.03 5.22
CA PHE A 111 -0.51 -2.07 3.77
C PHE A 111 0.79 -2.45 3.06
N SER A 112 0.69 -2.75 1.78
CA SER A 112 1.87 -3.00 0.94
C SER A 112 1.85 -2.06 -0.25
N LEU A 113 3.01 -1.49 -0.52
CA LEU A 113 3.32 -0.77 -1.73
C LEU A 113 4.27 -1.65 -2.55
N VAL A 114 3.97 -1.84 -3.83
CA VAL A 114 4.90 -2.49 -4.77
C VAL A 114 5.33 -1.43 -5.76
N ASP A 115 6.63 -1.23 -5.88
CA ASP A 115 7.21 -0.22 -6.75
C ASP A 115 7.19 -0.64 -8.24
N PRO A 116 7.55 0.24 -9.19
CA PRO A 116 7.61 -0.10 -10.61
C PRO A 116 8.53 -1.28 -10.94
N SER A 117 9.53 -1.53 -10.10
CA SER A 117 10.48 -2.64 -10.27
C SER A 117 10.07 -3.91 -9.51
N GLY A 118 8.85 -3.97 -8.98
CA GLY A 118 8.30 -5.17 -8.33
C GLY A 118 8.73 -5.39 -6.88
N ASN A 119 9.48 -4.47 -6.26
CA ASN A 119 9.87 -4.62 -4.87
C ASN A 119 8.71 -4.33 -3.91
N TRP A 120 8.64 -5.09 -2.83
CA TRP A 120 7.61 -4.97 -1.83
C TRP A 120 8.04 -4.11 -0.64
N ILE A 121 7.42 -2.96 -0.48
CA ILE A 121 7.56 -2.10 0.70
C ILE A 121 6.35 -2.37 1.59
N ARG A 122 6.56 -3.12 2.67
CA ARG A 122 5.52 -3.53 3.60
C ARG A 122 5.47 -2.55 4.76
N VAL A 123 4.41 -1.77 4.82
CA VAL A 123 4.22 -0.80 5.89
C VAL A 123 3.34 -1.40 6.98
N THR A 124 3.76 -1.29 8.23
CA THR A 124 3.04 -1.81 9.39
C THR A 124 3.07 -0.82 10.54
N ALA A 125 1.98 -0.76 11.30
CA ALA A 125 1.90 0.07 12.49
C ALA A 125 2.90 -0.41 13.56
N GLU A 126 3.55 0.52 14.26
CA GLU A 126 4.32 0.21 15.44
C GLU A 126 3.40 -0.37 16.52
N ARG A 127 3.92 -1.30 17.31
CA ARG A 127 3.15 -1.84 18.44
C ARG A 127 3.04 -0.75 19.50
N SER A 128 1.88 -0.16 19.66
CA SER A 128 1.64 0.72 20.82
C SER A 128 1.86 -0.08 22.09
N PRO A 129 2.69 0.40 23.05
CA PRO A 129 2.85 -0.25 24.34
C PRO A 129 1.56 -0.29 25.17
N VAL A 130 0.53 0.41 24.73
CA VAL A 130 -0.78 0.57 25.38
C VAL A 130 -1.88 0.15 24.40
N GLU A 131 -1.81 -1.05 23.86
CA GLU A 131 -3.02 -1.70 23.42
C GLU A 131 -3.52 -2.55 24.60
N SER A 132 -4.36 -1.94 25.43
CA SER A 132 -5.49 -2.69 25.97
C SER A 132 -6.16 -3.36 24.76
N PRO A 133 -6.45 -4.66 24.80
CA PRO A 133 -7.26 -5.25 23.75
C PRO A 133 -8.52 -4.39 23.69
N SER A 134 -8.73 -3.71 22.60
CA SER A 134 -10.05 -3.20 22.31
C SER A 134 -10.89 -4.45 22.09
N ASP A 135 -11.47 -4.97 23.18
CA ASP A 135 -12.48 -6.03 23.19
C ASP A 135 -13.78 -5.57 22.52
N ALA A 136 -13.77 -4.40 21.87
CA ALA A 136 -14.87 -4.01 21.02
C ALA A 136 -14.92 -4.97 19.84
N PRO A 137 -15.99 -5.73 19.67
CA PRO A 137 -16.13 -6.64 18.56
C PRO A 137 -15.98 -5.86 17.25
N VAL A 138 -15.10 -6.33 16.38
CA VAL A 138 -14.93 -5.77 15.02
C VAL A 138 -16.30 -5.74 14.37
N SER A 139 -16.73 -4.57 13.90
CA SER A 139 -18.04 -4.44 13.28
C SER A 139 -18.14 -5.37 12.07
N ARG A 140 -19.35 -5.84 11.77
CA ARG A 140 -19.58 -6.71 10.60
C ARG A 140 -19.19 -6.00 9.31
N LEU A 141 -19.40 -4.68 9.26
CA LEU A 141 -19.03 -3.87 8.10
C LEU A 141 -17.52 -3.77 7.94
N ARG A 142 -16.78 -3.49 9.02
CA ARG A 142 -15.31 -3.48 9.02
C ARG A 142 -14.73 -4.83 8.57
N ALA A 143 -15.27 -5.93 9.10
CA ALA A 143 -14.85 -7.27 8.69
C ALA A 143 -15.13 -7.54 7.19
N ALA A 144 -16.23 -6.98 6.65
CA ALA A 144 -16.55 -7.09 5.24
C ALA A 144 -15.61 -6.27 4.36
N VAL A 145 -15.21 -5.05 4.80
CA VAL A 145 -14.18 -4.24 4.12
C VAL A 145 -12.85 -4.99 4.08
N ASP A 146 -12.36 -5.48 5.23
CA ASP A 146 -11.11 -6.22 5.33
C ASP A 146 -11.10 -7.46 4.41
N ASN A 147 -12.23 -8.18 4.33
CA ASN A 147 -12.37 -9.34 3.45
C ASN A 147 -12.41 -8.94 1.97
N ALA A 148 -13.13 -7.88 1.61
CA ALA A 148 -13.18 -7.36 0.25
C ALA A 148 -11.79 -6.93 -0.25
N VAL A 149 -11.00 -6.27 0.61
CA VAL A 149 -9.60 -5.89 0.30
C VAL A 149 -8.74 -7.13 0.00
N VAL A 150 -8.89 -8.21 0.78
CA VAL A 150 -8.15 -9.45 0.51
C VAL A 150 -8.52 -10.03 -0.85
N ILE A 151 -9.82 -10.11 -1.14
CA ILE A 151 -10.32 -10.72 -2.38
C ILE A 151 -9.93 -9.90 -3.59
N ALA A 152 -10.11 -8.57 -3.56
CA ALA A 152 -9.78 -7.71 -4.69
C ALA A 152 -8.26 -7.54 -4.88
N ASP A 153 -7.53 -7.22 -3.81
CA ASP A 153 -6.14 -6.77 -3.93
C ASP A 153 -5.13 -7.94 -3.87
N SER A 154 -5.49 -9.06 -3.21
CA SER A 154 -4.61 -10.23 -3.12
C SER A 154 -4.96 -11.35 -4.11
N HIS A 155 -6.25 -11.48 -4.46
CA HIS A 155 -6.73 -12.52 -5.38
C HIS A 155 -7.16 -11.97 -6.74
N GLY A 156 -7.22 -10.64 -6.90
CA GLY A 156 -7.60 -9.98 -8.17
C GLY A 156 -9.09 -10.07 -8.50
N ASP A 157 -9.95 -10.56 -7.60
CA ASP A 157 -11.38 -10.71 -7.84
C ASP A 157 -12.19 -9.50 -7.34
N ALA A 158 -12.10 -8.41 -8.09
CA ALA A 158 -12.84 -7.19 -7.81
C ALA A 158 -14.38 -7.38 -7.86
N ALA A 159 -14.86 -8.30 -8.69
CA ALA A 159 -16.30 -8.56 -8.84
C ALA A 159 -16.88 -9.21 -7.57
N GLN A 160 -16.20 -10.23 -7.05
CA GLN A 160 -16.61 -10.88 -5.80
C GLN A 160 -16.47 -9.93 -4.61
N ALA A 161 -15.41 -9.14 -4.55
CA ALA A 161 -15.21 -8.13 -3.51
C ALA A 161 -16.35 -7.10 -3.50
N ALA A 162 -16.71 -6.54 -4.66
CA ALA A 162 -17.80 -5.59 -4.81
C ALA A 162 -19.15 -6.19 -4.36
N LYS A 163 -19.43 -7.45 -4.70
CA LYS A 163 -20.64 -8.16 -4.28
C LYS A 163 -20.72 -8.33 -2.76
N ILE A 164 -19.63 -8.72 -2.12
CA ILE A 164 -19.54 -8.89 -0.67
C ILE A 164 -19.79 -7.56 0.02
N LEU A 165 -19.12 -6.50 -0.43
CA LEU A 165 -19.19 -5.19 0.19
C LEU A 165 -20.57 -4.54 0.02
N ALA A 166 -21.16 -4.63 -1.19
CA ALA A 166 -22.53 -4.18 -1.43
C ALA A 166 -23.55 -4.91 -0.54
N GLY A 167 -23.40 -6.23 -0.39
CA GLY A 167 -24.26 -7.03 0.49
C GLY A 167 -24.07 -6.70 1.98
N ALA A 168 -22.88 -6.34 2.43
CA ALA A 168 -22.62 -5.89 3.79
C ALA A 168 -23.25 -4.52 4.06
N LEU A 169 -23.06 -3.55 3.16
CA LEU A 169 -23.66 -2.20 3.24
C LEU A 169 -25.19 -2.24 3.26
N ALA A 170 -25.80 -3.13 2.48
CA ALA A 170 -27.26 -3.28 2.46
C ALA A 170 -27.83 -3.85 3.78
N ARG A 171 -27.05 -4.62 4.52
CA ARG A 171 -27.48 -5.25 5.78
C ARG A 171 -27.11 -4.44 7.03
N ASP A 172 -26.13 -3.57 6.92
CA ASP A 172 -25.63 -2.78 8.05
C ASP A 172 -26.36 -1.43 8.12
N ILE A 173 -27.40 -1.41 8.96
CA ILE A 173 -28.20 -0.18 9.24
C ILE A 173 -27.61 0.57 10.45
N THR A 174 -26.69 -0.03 11.22
CA THR A 174 -26.22 0.45 12.52
C THR A 174 -24.71 0.74 12.58
N GLY A 175 -24.00 0.65 11.45
CA GLY A 175 -22.57 0.87 11.36
C GLY A 175 -22.15 2.29 11.73
N ARG A 176 -20.93 2.44 12.19
CA ARG A 176 -20.34 3.76 12.43
C ARG A 176 -20.30 4.53 11.10
N PRO A 177 -20.63 5.81 11.08
CA PRO A 177 -20.65 6.61 9.86
C PRO A 177 -19.33 6.55 9.07
N GLU A 178 -18.19 6.52 9.78
CA GLU A 178 -16.85 6.45 9.21
C GLU A 178 -16.60 5.12 8.49
N GLU A 179 -16.97 3.99 9.10
CA GLU A 179 -16.83 2.66 8.50
C GLU A 179 -17.74 2.51 7.27
N ARG A 180 -18.92 3.12 7.32
CA ARG A 180 -19.84 3.13 6.21
C ARG A 180 -19.31 3.94 5.02
N TRP A 181 -18.79 5.13 5.30
CA TRP A 181 -18.17 5.98 4.28
C TRP A 181 -17.00 5.27 3.60
N GLU A 182 -16.08 4.66 4.38
CA GLU A 182 -14.95 3.87 3.87
C GLU A 182 -15.43 2.72 2.96
N ALA A 183 -16.47 2.01 3.38
CA ALA A 183 -17.04 0.90 2.63
C ALA A 183 -17.69 1.37 1.31
N GLU A 184 -18.40 2.49 1.32
CA GLU A 184 -19.03 3.08 0.14
C GLU A 184 -17.98 3.59 -0.86
N GLU A 185 -16.93 4.26 -0.39
CA GLU A 185 -15.80 4.71 -1.21
C GLU A 185 -15.09 3.52 -1.87
N TYR A 186 -14.78 2.48 -1.09
CA TYR A 186 -14.12 1.30 -1.65
C TYR A 186 -15.01 0.54 -2.65
N LEU A 187 -16.32 0.48 -2.40
CA LEU A 187 -17.26 -0.11 -3.36
C LEU A 187 -17.32 0.67 -4.66
N ALA A 188 -17.26 2.00 -4.61
CA ALA A 188 -17.22 2.84 -5.81
C ALA A 188 -15.95 2.55 -6.62
N GLU A 189 -14.80 2.50 -5.96
CA GLU A 189 -13.52 2.15 -6.60
C GLU A 189 -13.54 0.75 -7.25
N LEU A 190 -14.09 -0.26 -6.57
CA LEU A 190 -14.23 -1.60 -7.14
C LEU A 190 -15.12 -1.61 -8.39
N ARG A 191 -16.17 -0.80 -8.42
CA ARG A 191 -17.05 -0.68 -9.59
C ARG A 191 -16.37 0.00 -10.77
N GLU A 192 -15.55 1.02 -10.52
CA GLU A 192 -14.74 1.65 -11.56
C GLU A 192 -13.76 0.65 -12.18
N ARG A 193 -13.09 -0.18 -11.35
CA ARG A 193 -12.19 -1.25 -11.84
C ARG A 193 -12.90 -2.28 -12.74
N LEU A 194 -14.19 -2.50 -12.55
CA LEU A 194 -14.97 -3.45 -13.34
C LEU A 194 -15.54 -2.83 -14.62
N ALA A 195 -15.52 -1.52 -14.75
CA ALA A 195 -15.99 -0.79 -15.93
C ALA A 195 -14.87 -0.55 -16.97
N ASP A 196 -13.60 -0.67 -16.56
CA ASP A 196 -12.41 -0.62 -17.41
C ASP A 196 -12.11 -1.99 -18.07
#